data_0e95223c84a007f1b2a5ed37a4a00066
#
_entry.id   0e95223c84a007f1b2a5ed37a4a00066
#
_cell.length_a   1.000
_cell.length_b   1.000
_cell.length_c   1.000
_cell.angle_alpha   90.00
_cell.angle_beta   90.00
_cell.angle_gamma   90.00
#
_symmetry.space_group_name_H-M   'P 1'
#
loop_
_entity.id
_entity.type
_entity.pdbx_description
1 polymer ?
#
loop_
_entity_poly.entity_id
_entity_poly.type
_entity_poly.pdbx_seq_one_letter_code
_entity_poly.pdbx_strand_id
1 'polypeptide(L)'
;MDFYIESLNEDQTQYYVDGEWRDLIIEEEELVLKSGSKRKIIIRSTHRGPIISEIHRDAKALKKAISFRWTEFDAFDETTGLFMLAKAKNWEDFNEASKLFGAPGQNWTYADKEGNIGWRPSTKIPIRLDADKLVPFDGTTTKYDWQGYIPFDEMPFSFNPEKGYISNGNNKIVGNEYPYYISRYWADPSRATQIDRRLNTDIKLSTEDMKSILNEVTAPFGQQYAPLFVQNYSLGFSDNADKIYEMLKDWDGVESLDSKGAVAFHAIYIHLVQNIFQDELQSFGDGSFDTFYSLKYIRTQAIRSIFDGKTNLWVDNVKTVKKETLNDIVNKSFEDAFIFLKDKYGNPSELKWGDVHQVTYEHNLDADPLVQRLINFSVGPFPMAGSEMTPRAASYSVSKPFDVRAGSSMRRIIDFSDFDNGFSILPTGQSGLFRSKHYRDQTEMYNRGEFKPFMFTYDACLLYTSPSPRD
;
A
#
# COMPACT_ATOMS: atom_id res chain seq x y z
N MET A 1 -11.20 -11.52 -2.29
CA MET A 1 -11.93 -11.91 -1.05
C MET A 1 -13.20 -11.12 -0.95
N ASP A 2 -14.25 -11.72 -0.35
CA ASP A 2 -15.54 -11.08 -0.13
C ASP A 2 -16.13 -11.52 1.21
N PHE A 3 -17.05 -10.71 1.75
CA PHE A 3 -17.74 -10.94 3.00
C PHE A 3 -19.24 -11.02 2.75
N TYR A 4 -19.91 -11.92 3.47
CA TYR A 4 -21.36 -12.12 3.36
C TYR A 4 -22.01 -12.04 4.74
N ILE A 5 -23.11 -11.30 4.85
CA ILE A 5 -23.91 -11.23 6.07
C ILE A 5 -24.85 -12.42 6.05
N GLU A 6 -24.62 -13.37 6.93
CA GLU A 6 -25.37 -14.61 7.03
C GLU A 6 -26.51 -14.51 8.07
N SER A 7 -27.59 -15.22 7.83
CA SER A 7 -28.68 -15.43 8.81
C SER A 7 -28.54 -16.83 9.40
N LEU A 8 -28.26 -16.92 10.72
CA LEU A 8 -28.13 -18.18 11.44
C LEU A 8 -29.40 -18.48 12.22
N ASN A 9 -29.69 -19.79 12.45
CA ASN A 9 -30.72 -20.23 13.39
C ASN A 9 -30.25 -19.98 14.85
N GLU A 10 -31.17 -20.14 15.82
CA GLU A 10 -30.88 -19.88 17.24
C GLU A 10 -29.71 -20.72 17.79
N ASP A 11 -29.61 -21.96 17.37
CA ASP A 11 -28.58 -22.90 17.84
C ASP A 11 -27.23 -22.70 17.11
N GLN A 12 -27.17 -21.82 16.10
CA GLN A 12 -26.00 -21.56 15.26
C GLN A 12 -25.43 -22.83 14.60
N THR A 13 -26.33 -23.72 14.19
CA THR A 13 -26.01 -24.97 13.49
C THR A 13 -26.37 -24.91 12.01
N GLN A 14 -27.22 -23.97 11.61
CA GLN A 14 -27.71 -23.78 10.25
C GLN A 14 -27.66 -22.32 9.82
N TYR A 15 -27.54 -22.08 8.52
CA TYR A 15 -27.66 -20.77 7.87
C TYR A 15 -28.76 -20.79 6.82
N TYR A 16 -29.43 -19.65 6.64
CA TYR A 16 -30.52 -19.50 5.69
C TYR A 16 -30.02 -18.99 4.35
N VAL A 17 -30.37 -19.67 3.25
CA VAL A 17 -30.01 -19.28 1.88
C VAL A 17 -31.06 -19.75 0.88
N ASP A 18 -31.48 -18.90 -0.06
CA ASP A 18 -32.43 -19.17 -1.15
C ASP A 18 -33.74 -19.85 -0.69
N GLY A 19 -34.26 -19.46 0.48
CA GLY A 19 -35.52 -19.97 1.00
C GLY A 19 -35.39 -21.23 1.89
N GLU A 20 -34.16 -21.74 2.11
CA GLU A 20 -33.91 -22.96 2.85
C GLU A 20 -32.88 -22.80 3.95
N TRP A 21 -33.01 -23.60 5.02
CA TRP A 21 -32.00 -23.76 6.05
C TRP A 21 -31.01 -24.84 5.62
N ARG A 22 -29.71 -24.53 5.61
CA ARG A 22 -28.62 -25.47 5.33
C ARG A 22 -27.73 -25.63 6.55
N ASP A 23 -27.26 -26.84 6.78
CA ASP A 23 -26.34 -27.13 7.88
C ASP A 23 -25.00 -26.40 7.70
N LEU A 24 -24.47 -25.84 8.80
CA LEU A 24 -23.10 -25.35 8.83
C LEU A 24 -22.10 -26.52 8.85
N ILE A 25 -20.98 -26.35 8.22
CA ILE A 25 -19.83 -27.22 8.43
C ILE A 25 -19.20 -26.80 9.76
N ILE A 26 -19.18 -27.71 10.73
CA ILE A 26 -18.64 -27.46 12.08
C ILE A 26 -17.42 -28.34 12.29
N GLU A 27 -16.27 -27.70 12.49
CA GLU A 27 -15.00 -28.35 12.75
C GLU A 27 -14.51 -27.98 14.15
N GLU A 28 -14.01 -28.97 14.89
CA GLU A 28 -13.40 -28.75 16.20
C GLU A 28 -11.87 -28.91 16.09
N GLU A 29 -11.14 -27.87 16.47
CA GLU A 29 -9.70 -27.85 16.49
C GLU A 29 -9.17 -27.67 17.92
N GLU A 30 -8.03 -28.27 18.23
CA GLU A 30 -7.36 -28.13 19.50
C GLU A 30 -6.06 -27.32 19.35
N LEU A 31 -6.04 -26.13 19.94
CA LEU A 31 -4.82 -25.31 20.04
C LEU A 31 -4.04 -25.69 21.29
N VAL A 32 -2.78 -26.09 21.11
CA VAL A 32 -1.82 -26.26 22.21
C VAL A 32 -1.08 -24.95 22.43
N LEU A 33 -1.30 -24.32 23.57
CA LEU A 33 -0.65 -23.07 23.94
C LEU A 33 0.80 -23.32 24.41
N LYS A 34 1.64 -22.30 24.38
CA LYS A 34 3.03 -22.36 24.86
C LYS A 34 3.14 -22.85 26.32
N SER A 35 2.11 -22.61 27.13
CA SER A 35 2.00 -23.12 28.50
C SER A 35 1.76 -24.64 28.59
N GLY A 36 1.53 -25.33 27.49
CA GLY A 36 1.09 -26.72 27.42
C GLY A 36 -0.43 -26.90 27.64
N SER A 37 -1.17 -25.87 27.97
CA SER A 37 -2.63 -25.93 28.07
C SER A 37 -3.27 -26.02 26.68
N LYS A 38 -4.43 -26.67 26.62
CA LYS A 38 -5.17 -26.91 25.38
C LYS A 38 -6.44 -26.04 25.36
N ARG A 39 -6.73 -25.48 24.19
CA ARG A 39 -7.96 -24.71 23.96
C ARG A 39 -8.68 -25.28 22.75
N LYS A 40 -9.92 -25.69 22.92
CA LYS A 40 -10.79 -26.05 21.79
C LYS A 40 -11.26 -24.79 21.06
N ILE A 41 -11.22 -24.86 19.74
CA ILE A 41 -11.79 -23.85 18.83
C ILE A 41 -12.85 -24.55 18.01
N ILE A 42 -14.01 -23.92 17.89
CA ILE A 42 -15.08 -24.35 16.98
C ILE A 42 -15.07 -23.42 15.78
N ILE A 43 -14.86 -23.98 14.60
CA ILE A 43 -14.92 -23.27 13.32
C ILE A 43 -16.24 -23.60 12.66
N ARG A 44 -17.04 -22.58 12.39
CA ARG A 44 -18.31 -22.69 11.67
C ARG A 44 -18.15 -22.13 10.29
N SER A 45 -18.52 -22.88 9.27
CA SER A 45 -18.41 -22.43 7.88
C SER A 45 -19.71 -22.62 7.14
N THR A 46 -20.02 -21.67 6.26
CA THR A 46 -21.02 -21.82 5.20
C THR A 46 -20.35 -22.42 3.95
N HIS A 47 -21.11 -22.64 2.88
CA HIS A 47 -20.54 -23.05 1.58
C HIS A 47 -19.54 -22.01 1.00
N ARG A 48 -19.52 -20.78 1.53
CA ARG A 48 -18.60 -19.70 1.10
C ARG A 48 -17.28 -19.75 1.85
N GLY A 49 -17.29 -20.22 3.10
CA GLY A 49 -16.13 -20.28 3.98
C GLY A 49 -16.47 -19.98 5.43
N PRO A 50 -15.45 -19.79 6.29
CA PRO A 50 -15.62 -19.64 7.73
C PRO A 50 -16.35 -18.36 8.13
N ILE A 51 -17.10 -18.46 9.24
CA ILE A 51 -17.72 -17.31 9.92
C ILE A 51 -16.64 -16.67 10.80
N ILE A 52 -16.26 -15.43 10.48
CA ILE A 52 -15.19 -14.70 11.14
C ILE A 52 -15.66 -13.69 12.19
N SER A 53 -16.96 -13.42 12.27
CA SER A 53 -17.52 -12.41 13.17
C SER A 53 -17.29 -12.69 14.65
N GLU A 54 -16.97 -13.91 15.03
CA GLU A 54 -16.63 -14.27 16.40
C GLU A 54 -15.21 -13.89 16.83
N ILE A 55 -14.28 -13.83 15.87
CA ILE A 55 -12.85 -13.64 16.11
C ILE A 55 -12.33 -12.30 15.61
N HIS A 56 -12.89 -11.75 14.54
CA HIS A 56 -12.43 -10.49 13.96
C HIS A 56 -13.11 -9.31 14.66
N ARG A 57 -12.29 -8.38 15.21
CA ARG A 57 -12.78 -7.25 16.02
C ARG A 57 -13.89 -6.46 15.33
N ASP A 58 -13.67 -6.05 14.09
CA ASP A 58 -14.58 -5.15 13.39
C ASP A 58 -15.85 -5.89 12.92
N ALA A 59 -15.73 -7.16 12.50
CA ALA A 59 -16.87 -8.01 12.19
C ALA A 59 -17.74 -8.28 13.42
N LYS A 60 -17.12 -8.51 14.59
CA LYS A 60 -17.81 -8.67 15.86
C LYS A 60 -18.62 -7.43 16.27
N ALA A 61 -18.10 -6.23 15.97
CA ALA A 61 -18.76 -4.96 16.26
C ALA A 61 -20.10 -4.82 15.50
N LEU A 62 -20.22 -5.42 14.32
CA LEU A 62 -21.45 -5.40 13.51
C LEU A 62 -22.58 -6.26 14.12
N LYS A 63 -22.29 -7.12 15.12
CA LYS A 63 -23.26 -8.03 15.77
C LYS A 63 -24.06 -8.89 14.78
N LYS A 64 -23.42 -9.27 13.66
CA LYS A 64 -23.98 -10.12 12.62
C LYS A 64 -23.04 -11.27 12.34
N ALA A 65 -23.55 -12.41 11.88
CA ALA A 65 -22.72 -13.47 11.37
C ALA A 65 -22.15 -13.05 10.01
N ILE A 66 -20.84 -13.11 9.86
CA ILE A 66 -20.16 -12.72 8.63
C ILE A 66 -19.28 -13.89 8.19
N SER A 67 -19.61 -14.47 7.04
CA SER A 67 -18.74 -15.45 6.39
C SER A 67 -17.71 -14.77 5.47
N PHE A 68 -16.61 -15.45 5.26
CA PHE A 68 -15.46 -14.96 4.53
C PHE A 68 -15.11 -15.89 3.37
N ARG A 69 -15.25 -15.40 2.12
CA ARG A 69 -14.84 -16.12 0.92
C ARG A 69 -13.51 -15.58 0.40
N TRP A 70 -12.52 -16.44 0.27
CA TRP A 70 -11.17 -16.08 -0.11
C TRP A 70 -10.62 -17.02 -1.20
N THR A 71 -9.89 -16.49 -2.17
CA THR A 71 -9.33 -17.27 -3.28
C THR A 71 -8.37 -18.35 -2.83
N GLU A 72 -7.67 -18.16 -1.69
CA GLU A 72 -6.76 -19.17 -1.14
C GLU A 72 -7.47 -20.39 -0.53
N PHE A 73 -8.80 -20.39 -0.38
CA PHE A 73 -9.56 -21.59 -0.04
C PHE A 73 -9.67 -22.56 -1.23
N ASP A 74 -9.43 -22.08 -2.44
CA ASP A 74 -9.37 -22.91 -3.63
C ASP A 74 -7.90 -23.36 -3.83
N ALA A 75 -7.70 -24.62 -4.16
CA ALA A 75 -6.36 -25.16 -4.36
C ALA A 75 -5.80 -24.70 -5.72
N PHE A 76 -4.60 -24.12 -5.71
CA PHE A 76 -3.82 -23.77 -6.90
C PHE A 76 -2.41 -24.37 -6.77
N ASP A 77 -1.66 -24.40 -7.87
CA ASP A 77 -0.33 -25.01 -7.89
C ASP A 77 0.76 -23.95 -8.16
N GLU A 78 0.84 -22.96 -7.28
CA GLU A 78 1.83 -21.88 -7.35
C GLU A 78 3.26 -22.42 -7.32
N THR A 79 3.50 -23.52 -6.61
CA THR A 79 4.83 -24.13 -6.50
C THR A 79 5.32 -24.61 -7.87
N THR A 80 4.50 -25.36 -8.60
CA THR A 80 4.82 -25.75 -9.98
C THR A 80 4.97 -24.53 -10.88
N GLY A 81 4.08 -23.52 -10.73
CA GLY A 81 4.16 -22.27 -11.46
C GLY A 81 5.51 -21.55 -11.26
N LEU A 82 6.03 -21.50 -10.04
CA LEU A 82 7.37 -20.93 -9.76
C LEU A 82 8.50 -21.71 -10.40
N PHE A 83 8.43 -23.06 -10.39
CA PHE A 83 9.43 -23.89 -11.07
C PHE A 83 9.36 -23.73 -12.59
N MET A 84 8.18 -23.60 -13.18
CA MET A 84 8.02 -23.31 -14.60
C MET A 84 8.57 -21.92 -14.94
N LEU A 85 8.26 -20.90 -14.13
CA LEU A 85 8.77 -19.56 -14.28
C LEU A 85 10.31 -19.52 -14.27
N ALA A 86 10.94 -20.25 -13.34
CA ALA A 86 12.40 -20.32 -13.26
C ALA A 86 13.06 -20.99 -14.51
N LYS A 87 12.28 -21.72 -15.30
CA LYS A 87 12.73 -22.38 -16.54
C LYS A 87 12.22 -21.68 -17.81
N ALA A 88 11.37 -20.66 -17.67
CA ALA A 88 10.80 -19.94 -18.80
C ALA A 88 11.89 -19.29 -19.68
N LYS A 89 11.77 -19.44 -21.00
CA LYS A 89 12.72 -18.94 -22.00
C LYS A 89 12.14 -17.86 -22.87
N ASN A 90 10.83 -17.71 -22.89
CA ASN A 90 10.08 -16.79 -23.75
C ASN A 90 8.78 -16.36 -23.06
N TRP A 91 8.02 -15.49 -23.72
CA TRP A 91 6.74 -14.98 -23.24
C TRP A 91 5.69 -16.08 -23.09
N GLU A 92 5.68 -17.08 -23.94
CA GLU A 92 4.74 -18.22 -23.91
C GLU A 92 4.96 -19.07 -22.65
N ASP A 93 6.21 -19.44 -22.36
CA ASP A 93 6.58 -20.17 -21.13
C ASP A 93 6.22 -19.38 -19.87
N PHE A 94 6.44 -18.05 -19.89
CA PHE A 94 6.05 -17.15 -18.80
C PHE A 94 4.54 -17.15 -18.57
N ASN A 95 3.72 -17.13 -19.64
CA ASN A 95 2.27 -17.19 -19.53
C ASN A 95 1.79 -18.54 -18.99
N GLU A 96 2.34 -19.66 -19.47
CA GLU A 96 1.98 -21.00 -18.95
C GLU A 96 2.28 -21.11 -17.45
N ALA A 97 3.41 -20.58 -16.98
CA ALA A 97 3.71 -20.50 -15.56
C ALA A 97 2.69 -19.65 -14.79
N SER A 98 2.32 -18.49 -15.37
CA SER A 98 1.36 -17.54 -14.77
C SER A 98 -0.03 -18.13 -14.58
N LYS A 99 -0.48 -19.07 -15.43
CA LYS A 99 -1.80 -19.74 -15.35
C LYS A 99 -2.00 -20.49 -14.03
N LEU A 100 -0.91 -20.97 -13.42
CA LEU A 100 -0.96 -21.77 -12.21
C LEU A 100 -1.09 -20.94 -10.94
N PHE A 101 -0.89 -19.61 -11.03
CA PHE A 101 -1.00 -18.74 -9.87
C PHE A 101 -2.45 -18.34 -9.57
N GLY A 102 -2.88 -18.60 -8.34
CA GLY A 102 -4.19 -18.23 -7.83
C GLY A 102 -4.14 -17.10 -6.82
N ALA A 103 -3.29 -17.20 -5.82
CA ALA A 103 -3.12 -16.25 -4.73
C ALA A 103 -1.73 -16.39 -4.06
N PRO A 104 -1.16 -15.32 -3.47
CA PRO A 104 -1.62 -13.92 -3.54
C PRO A 104 -1.39 -13.31 -4.91
N GLY A 105 -2.27 -12.39 -5.33
CA GLY A 105 -2.13 -11.72 -6.62
C GLY A 105 -0.88 -10.85 -6.72
N GLN A 106 -0.13 -11.02 -7.81
CA GLN A 106 1.10 -10.30 -8.11
C GLN A 106 1.04 -9.65 -9.48
N ASN A 107 1.71 -8.50 -9.63
CA ASN A 107 1.99 -7.92 -10.94
C ASN A 107 3.35 -8.45 -11.43
N TRP A 108 3.33 -9.35 -12.40
CA TRP A 108 4.54 -9.90 -13.00
C TRP A 108 4.94 -9.12 -14.22
N THR A 109 6.21 -8.76 -14.28
CA THR A 109 6.84 -8.15 -15.46
C THR A 109 7.82 -9.10 -16.09
N TYR A 110 7.88 -9.08 -17.41
CA TYR A 110 8.74 -9.90 -18.25
C TYR A 110 9.66 -9.01 -19.09
N ALA A 111 10.88 -9.43 -19.26
CA ALA A 111 11.80 -8.90 -20.26
C ALA A 111 12.74 -10.02 -20.72
N ASP A 112 13.20 -9.96 -21.98
CA ASP A 112 14.16 -10.91 -22.56
C ASP A 112 15.29 -10.22 -23.32
N LYS A 113 16.27 -11.02 -23.77
CA LYS A 113 17.41 -10.55 -24.53
C LYS A 113 17.09 -10.09 -25.95
N GLU A 114 15.99 -10.55 -26.50
CA GLU A 114 15.46 -10.16 -27.79
C GLU A 114 14.83 -8.77 -27.77
N GLY A 115 14.69 -8.17 -26.57
CA GLY A 115 14.11 -6.85 -26.36
C GLY A 115 12.60 -6.85 -26.14
N ASN A 116 12.00 -8.01 -25.94
CA ASN A 116 10.58 -8.08 -25.62
C ASN A 116 10.36 -7.68 -24.15
N ILE A 117 9.25 -6.99 -23.92
CA ILE A 117 8.75 -6.64 -22.57
C ILE A 117 7.29 -7.06 -22.43
N GLY A 118 6.93 -7.51 -21.23
CA GLY A 118 5.57 -7.94 -20.95
C GLY A 118 5.14 -7.67 -19.52
N TRP A 119 3.84 -7.64 -19.31
CA TRP A 119 3.23 -7.55 -17.99
C TRP A 119 1.95 -8.36 -17.94
N ARG A 120 1.73 -9.04 -16.83
CA ARG A 120 0.49 -9.76 -16.54
C ARG A 120 0.24 -9.82 -15.02
N PRO A 121 -0.99 -9.63 -14.53
CA PRO A 121 -1.34 -9.98 -13.18
C PRO A 121 -1.42 -11.51 -13.05
N SER A 122 -0.59 -12.09 -12.20
CA SER A 122 -0.61 -13.53 -11.88
C SER A 122 -1.50 -13.75 -10.67
N THR A 123 -2.76 -14.11 -10.92
CA THR A 123 -3.79 -14.32 -9.90
C THR A 123 -5.07 -14.86 -10.52
N LYS A 124 -5.94 -15.43 -9.69
CA LYS A 124 -7.33 -15.72 -10.05
C LYS A 124 -8.23 -14.61 -9.51
N ILE A 125 -8.98 -13.97 -10.40
CA ILE A 125 -9.93 -12.91 -10.03
C ILE A 125 -11.35 -13.46 -10.17
N PRO A 126 -12.14 -13.50 -9.08
CA PRO A 126 -13.50 -14.01 -9.12
C PRO A 126 -14.43 -13.14 -9.98
N ILE A 127 -15.29 -13.76 -10.77
CA ILE A 127 -16.41 -13.11 -11.45
C ILE A 127 -17.51 -12.87 -10.42
N ARG A 128 -17.88 -11.60 -10.21
CA ARG A 128 -18.86 -11.14 -9.24
C ARG A 128 -20.01 -10.43 -9.93
N LEU A 129 -21.22 -10.70 -9.48
CA LEU A 129 -22.40 -9.91 -9.87
C LEU A 129 -22.56 -8.74 -8.89
N ASP A 130 -22.97 -7.58 -9.40
CA ASP A 130 -23.22 -6.35 -8.61
C ASP A 130 -22.03 -5.94 -7.70
N ALA A 131 -20.79 -6.18 -8.15
CA ALA A 131 -19.56 -6.10 -7.36
C ALA A 131 -19.04 -4.68 -7.11
N ASP A 132 -19.74 -3.67 -7.53
CA ASP A 132 -19.27 -2.27 -7.43
C ASP A 132 -19.37 -1.68 -6.02
N LYS A 133 -19.75 -2.48 -5.03
CA LYS A 133 -19.91 -2.09 -3.62
C LYS A 133 -18.77 -2.59 -2.76
N LEU A 134 -18.24 -1.72 -1.90
CA LEU A 134 -17.26 -2.07 -0.86
C LEU A 134 -17.95 -2.43 0.47
N VAL A 135 -19.04 -3.18 0.39
CA VAL A 135 -19.81 -3.62 1.56
C VAL A 135 -20.02 -5.13 1.52
N PRO A 136 -20.21 -5.78 2.66
CA PRO A 136 -20.54 -7.21 2.67
C PRO A 136 -21.81 -7.49 1.86
N PHE A 137 -21.83 -8.60 1.14
CA PHE A 137 -22.98 -9.05 0.37
C PHE A 137 -24.05 -9.66 1.26
N ASP A 138 -25.29 -9.72 0.77
CA ASP A 138 -26.37 -10.46 1.40
C ASP A 138 -26.11 -11.96 1.28
N GLY A 139 -25.88 -12.63 2.40
CA GLY A 139 -25.63 -14.06 2.49
C GLY A 139 -26.89 -14.92 2.41
N THR A 140 -28.09 -14.32 2.45
CA THR A 140 -29.36 -15.08 2.38
C THR A 140 -29.71 -15.53 0.97
N THR A 141 -28.88 -15.21 -0.03
CA THR A 141 -29.07 -15.62 -1.42
C THR A 141 -27.75 -15.96 -2.08
N THR A 142 -27.77 -16.96 -2.98
CA THR A 142 -26.63 -17.34 -3.83
C THR A 142 -26.40 -16.38 -5.01
N LYS A 143 -27.25 -15.39 -5.21
CA LYS A 143 -27.13 -14.39 -6.29
C LYS A 143 -25.73 -13.77 -6.36
N TYR A 144 -25.13 -13.52 -5.17
CA TYR A 144 -23.84 -12.83 -5.05
C TYR A 144 -22.64 -13.79 -4.89
N ASP A 145 -22.87 -15.10 -5.03
CA ASP A 145 -21.77 -16.06 -5.03
C ASP A 145 -20.89 -15.86 -6.26
N TRP A 146 -19.62 -16.22 -6.12
CA TRP A 146 -18.69 -16.14 -7.24
C TRP A 146 -19.12 -17.04 -8.39
N GLN A 147 -19.15 -16.50 -9.58
CA GLN A 147 -19.52 -17.22 -10.81
C GLN A 147 -18.30 -17.89 -11.48
N GLY A 148 -17.31 -18.27 -10.70
CA GLY A 148 -16.03 -18.76 -11.18
C GLY A 148 -14.97 -17.65 -11.23
N TYR A 149 -13.97 -17.83 -12.08
CA TYR A 149 -12.85 -16.90 -12.24
C TYR A 149 -12.82 -16.36 -13.67
N ILE A 150 -12.29 -15.13 -13.82
CA ILE A 150 -12.03 -14.55 -15.14
C ILE A 150 -11.12 -15.52 -15.90
N PRO A 151 -11.48 -15.93 -17.13
CA PRO A 151 -10.62 -16.77 -17.96
C PRO A 151 -9.24 -16.16 -18.15
N PHE A 152 -8.20 -16.98 -18.14
CA PHE A 152 -6.83 -16.48 -18.22
C PHE A 152 -6.58 -15.61 -19.44
N ASP A 153 -7.15 -15.97 -20.60
CA ASP A 153 -6.97 -15.25 -21.84
C ASP A 153 -7.77 -13.95 -21.90
N GLU A 154 -8.75 -13.77 -21.00
CA GLU A 154 -9.52 -12.53 -20.83
C GLU A 154 -8.95 -11.62 -19.71
N MET A 155 -7.97 -12.10 -18.95
CA MET A 155 -7.25 -11.29 -17.98
C MET A 155 -6.43 -10.20 -18.70
N PRO A 156 -6.35 -8.98 -18.11
CA PRO A 156 -5.55 -7.92 -18.71
C PRO A 156 -4.07 -8.33 -18.80
N PHE A 157 -3.43 -7.93 -19.91
CA PHE A 157 -1.98 -8.09 -20.09
C PHE A 157 -1.44 -7.02 -21.03
N SER A 158 -0.14 -6.90 -21.08
CA SER A 158 0.58 -6.08 -22.07
C SER A 158 1.81 -6.83 -22.56
N PHE A 159 2.01 -6.84 -23.87
CA PHE A 159 3.21 -7.41 -24.49
C PHE A 159 3.65 -6.48 -25.61
N ASN A 160 4.91 -6.05 -25.57
CA ASN A 160 5.53 -5.11 -26.52
C ASN A 160 4.63 -3.89 -26.84
N PRO A 161 4.19 -3.11 -25.83
CA PRO A 161 3.32 -1.97 -26.07
C PRO A 161 4.05 -0.90 -26.91
N GLU A 162 3.29 -0.19 -27.78
CA GLU A 162 3.82 0.87 -28.67
C GLU A 162 4.60 1.95 -27.93
N LYS A 163 4.22 2.24 -26.67
CA LYS A 163 4.92 3.23 -25.81
C LYS A 163 6.32 2.78 -25.38
N GLY A 164 6.73 1.53 -25.66
CA GLY A 164 8.07 1.00 -25.44
C GLY A 164 8.47 0.76 -23.98
N TYR A 165 7.54 0.89 -23.03
CA TYR A 165 7.79 0.61 -21.61
C TYR A 165 6.54 0.09 -20.91
N ILE A 166 6.75 -0.49 -19.73
CA ILE A 166 5.69 -0.95 -18.81
C ILE A 166 5.96 -0.34 -17.44
N SER A 167 4.92 0.18 -16.80
CA SER A 167 4.97 0.76 -15.45
C SER A 167 3.82 0.25 -14.60
N ASN A 168 4.05 0.15 -13.29
CA ASN A 168 3.02 -0.20 -12.31
C ASN A 168 3.28 0.50 -10.97
N GLY A 169 2.25 1.12 -10.42
CA GLY A 169 2.24 1.77 -9.12
C GLY A 169 1.14 1.25 -8.19
N ASN A 170 0.63 0.03 -8.40
CA ASN A 170 -0.59 -0.52 -7.78
C ASN A 170 -1.87 0.27 -8.13
N ASN A 171 -1.81 1.11 -9.15
CA ASN A 171 -2.93 1.88 -9.69
C ASN A 171 -3.91 0.99 -10.45
N LYS A 172 -5.08 1.53 -10.80
CA LYS A 172 -6.06 0.84 -11.64
C LYS A 172 -5.43 0.46 -12.98
N ILE A 173 -5.54 -0.81 -13.35
CA ILE A 173 -4.84 -1.44 -14.49
C ILE A 173 -5.69 -1.59 -15.74
N VAL A 174 -7.00 -1.35 -15.65
CA VAL A 174 -7.94 -1.48 -16.78
C VAL A 174 -8.79 -0.22 -16.91
N GLY A 175 -9.23 0.07 -18.13
CA GLY A 175 -10.21 1.12 -18.40
C GLY A 175 -11.63 0.75 -17.98
N ASN A 176 -12.57 1.65 -18.25
CA ASN A 176 -13.98 1.42 -17.91
C ASN A 176 -14.69 0.47 -18.89
N GLU A 177 -14.06 0.22 -20.02
CA GLU A 177 -14.51 -0.72 -21.08
C GLU A 177 -14.24 -2.20 -20.73
N TYR A 178 -13.40 -2.46 -19.72
CA TYR A 178 -13.09 -3.83 -19.32
C TYR A 178 -14.32 -4.50 -18.70
N PRO A 179 -14.75 -5.70 -19.20
CA PRO A 179 -16.07 -6.23 -18.88
C PRO A 179 -16.19 -6.80 -17.45
N TYR A 180 -15.08 -7.05 -16.77
CA TYR A 180 -15.09 -7.65 -15.44
C TYR A 180 -14.73 -6.64 -14.37
N TYR A 181 -15.38 -6.79 -13.21
CA TYR A 181 -14.98 -6.06 -12.00
C TYR A 181 -13.73 -6.68 -11.39
N ILE A 182 -12.70 -5.88 -11.17
CA ILE A 182 -11.48 -6.31 -10.49
C ILE A 182 -11.48 -5.81 -9.04
N SER A 183 -11.48 -4.50 -8.84
CA SER A 183 -11.44 -3.86 -7.52
C SER A 183 -11.85 -2.40 -7.58
N ARG A 184 -12.27 -1.86 -6.43
CA ARG A 184 -12.33 -0.41 -6.17
C ARG A 184 -11.20 0.07 -5.26
N TYR A 185 -10.46 -0.84 -4.64
CA TYR A 185 -9.37 -0.54 -3.73
C TYR A 185 -8.04 -0.50 -4.50
N TRP A 186 -7.82 0.59 -5.22
CA TRP A 186 -6.62 0.86 -5.98
C TRP A 186 -5.75 1.91 -5.28
N ALA A 187 -4.43 1.80 -5.41
CA ALA A 187 -3.53 2.88 -5.02
C ALA A 187 -3.83 4.16 -5.80
N ASP A 188 -3.56 5.30 -5.18
CA ASP A 188 -3.58 6.58 -5.87
C ASP A 188 -2.63 6.52 -7.08
N PRO A 189 -3.04 7.06 -8.26
CA PRO A 189 -2.22 7.00 -9.47
C PRO A 189 -0.96 7.86 -9.42
N SER A 190 -0.73 8.64 -8.36
CA SER A 190 0.38 9.58 -8.25
C SER A 190 1.74 8.94 -8.60
N ARG A 191 2.07 7.80 -7.98
CA ARG A 191 3.34 7.09 -8.29
C ARG A 191 3.44 6.67 -9.75
N ALA A 192 2.41 6.03 -10.28
CA ALA A 192 2.37 5.58 -11.67
C ALA A 192 2.48 6.77 -12.63
N THR A 193 1.76 7.87 -12.36
CA THR A 193 1.83 9.10 -13.15
C THR A 193 3.25 9.66 -13.21
N GLN A 194 3.96 9.70 -12.08
CA GLN A 194 5.33 10.21 -12.06
C GLN A 194 6.31 9.27 -12.76
N ILE A 195 6.14 7.96 -12.59
CA ILE A 195 6.94 6.97 -13.32
C ILE A 195 6.71 7.10 -14.83
N ASP A 196 5.45 7.20 -15.28
CA ASP A 196 5.12 7.39 -16.70
C ASP A 196 5.71 8.69 -17.26
N ARG A 197 5.64 9.81 -16.52
CA ARG A 197 6.27 11.09 -16.92
C ARG A 197 7.78 10.95 -17.16
N ARG A 198 8.45 10.14 -16.33
CA ARG A 198 9.90 9.92 -16.43
C ARG A 198 10.27 8.92 -17.53
N LEU A 199 9.42 7.93 -17.80
CA LEU A 199 9.64 6.92 -18.85
C LEU A 199 9.20 7.40 -20.24
N ASN A 200 8.25 8.31 -20.33
CA ASN A 200 7.73 8.82 -21.60
C ASN A 200 8.68 9.85 -22.21
N THR A 201 9.67 9.36 -22.91
CA THR A 201 10.75 10.15 -23.52
C THR A 201 11.21 9.49 -24.83
N ASP A 202 11.70 10.30 -25.77
CA ASP A 202 12.21 9.85 -27.07
C ASP A 202 13.66 9.30 -27.00
N ILE A 203 14.33 9.46 -25.85
CA ILE A 203 15.70 8.97 -25.64
C ILE A 203 15.68 7.60 -24.99
N LYS A 204 16.69 6.79 -25.30
CA LYS A 204 16.93 5.52 -24.58
C LYS A 204 17.46 5.84 -23.18
N LEU A 205 16.79 5.30 -22.18
CA LEU A 205 17.16 5.46 -20.79
C LEU A 205 18.31 4.52 -20.43
N SER A 206 19.27 5.06 -19.69
CA SER A 206 20.41 4.32 -19.11
C SER A 206 20.04 3.70 -17.76
N THR A 207 20.91 2.86 -17.21
CA THR A 207 20.79 2.34 -15.83
C THR A 207 20.83 3.47 -14.79
N GLU A 208 21.56 4.58 -15.04
CA GLU A 208 21.58 5.76 -14.17
C GLU A 208 20.24 6.49 -14.18
N ASP A 209 19.59 6.59 -15.34
CA ASP A 209 18.22 7.15 -15.43
C ASP A 209 17.24 6.29 -14.62
N MET A 210 17.36 4.96 -14.69
CA MET A 210 16.53 4.05 -13.92
C MET A 210 16.78 4.18 -12.40
N LYS A 211 18.03 4.39 -11.96
CA LYS A 211 18.33 4.72 -10.55
C LYS A 211 17.66 6.02 -10.13
N SER A 212 17.70 7.04 -10.99
CA SER A 212 17.04 8.33 -10.75
C SER A 212 15.51 8.16 -10.62
N ILE A 213 14.88 7.35 -11.49
CA ILE A 213 13.43 7.07 -11.42
C ILE A 213 13.06 6.33 -10.12
N LEU A 214 13.86 5.33 -9.71
CA LEU A 214 13.64 4.61 -8.45
C LEU A 214 13.81 5.49 -7.20
N ASN A 215 14.55 6.59 -7.32
CA ASN A 215 14.77 7.56 -6.26
C ASN A 215 13.91 8.81 -6.37
N GLU A 216 13.00 8.87 -7.34
CA GLU A 216 12.16 10.03 -7.61
C GLU A 216 11.18 10.31 -6.45
N VAL A 217 11.16 11.56 -5.99
CA VAL A 217 10.40 12.02 -4.83
C VAL A 217 9.40 13.13 -5.14
N THR A 218 9.09 13.33 -6.41
CA THR A 218 8.00 14.22 -6.82
C THR A 218 6.66 13.52 -6.66
N ALA A 219 5.73 14.18 -6.00
CA ALA A 219 4.38 13.71 -5.71
C ALA A 219 3.34 14.44 -6.60
N PRO A 220 2.87 13.85 -7.72
CA PRO A 220 1.80 14.45 -8.54
C PRO A 220 0.54 14.78 -7.76
N PHE A 221 0.19 14.01 -6.73
CA PHE A 221 -0.90 14.35 -5.82
C PHE A 221 -0.64 15.69 -5.12
N GLY A 222 0.56 15.88 -4.58
CA GLY A 222 0.96 17.14 -3.97
C GLY A 222 0.91 18.31 -4.96
N GLN A 223 1.45 18.12 -6.17
CA GLN A 223 1.38 19.13 -7.24
C GLN A 223 -0.04 19.53 -7.60
N GLN A 224 -0.98 18.59 -7.60
CA GLN A 224 -2.38 18.85 -7.92
C GLN A 224 -3.15 19.51 -6.78
N TYR A 225 -2.96 19.05 -5.53
CA TYR A 225 -3.83 19.43 -4.42
C TYR A 225 -3.25 20.52 -3.51
N ALA A 226 -1.94 20.72 -3.41
CA ALA A 226 -1.38 21.83 -2.65
C ALA A 226 -1.87 23.20 -3.13
N PRO A 227 -1.92 23.50 -4.45
CA PRO A 227 -2.51 24.75 -4.93
C PRO A 227 -4.00 24.90 -4.55
N LEU A 228 -4.77 23.82 -4.51
CA LEU A 228 -6.17 23.87 -4.11
C LEU A 228 -6.32 24.12 -2.61
N PHE A 229 -5.42 23.58 -1.76
CA PHE A 229 -5.39 23.89 -0.33
C PHE A 229 -5.08 25.37 -0.11
N VAL A 230 -4.07 25.90 -0.82
CA VAL A 230 -3.70 27.33 -0.78
C VAL A 230 -4.86 28.22 -1.26
N GLN A 231 -5.53 27.86 -2.35
CA GLN A 231 -6.67 28.62 -2.90
C GLN A 231 -7.87 28.71 -1.95
N ASN A 232 -8.11 27.66 -1.17
CA ASN A 232 -9.22 27.62 -0.21
C ASN A 232 -8.83 28.16 1.18
N TYR A 233 -7.58 28.59 1.37
CA TYR A 233 -7.13 29.22 2.61
C TYR A 233 -7.39 30.74 2.60
N SER A 234 -7.80 31.28 3.73
CA SER A 234 -8.04 32.71 3.92
C SER A 234 -6.83 33.33 4.61
N LEU A 235 -5.94 34.00 3.85
CA LEU A 235 -4.78 34.67 4.40
C LEU A 235 -5.19 35.70 5.50
N GLY A 236 -4.49 35.68 6.63
CA GLY A 236 -4.84 36.46 7.82
C GLY A 236 -5.87 35.78 8.73
N PHE A 237 -6.18 34.49 8.51
CA PHE A 237 -7.05 33.72 9.40
C PHE A 237 -6.46 33.63 10.81
N SER A 238 -5.18 33.30 10.90
CA SER A 238 -4.38 33.38 12.14
C SER A 238 -2.88 33.45 11.83
N ASP A 239 -2.10 34.04 12.73
CA ASP A 239 -0.63 34.10 12.62
C ASP A 239 0.03 32.72 12.53
N ASN A 240 -0.58 31.71 13.14
CA ASN A 240 -0.09 30.34 13.11
C ASN A 240 -0.33 29.67 11.77
N ALA A 241 -1.57 29.73 11.28
CA ALA A 241 -1.97 29.17 10.00
C ALA A 241 -1.25 29.85 8.83
N ASP A 242 -1.03 31.17 8.91
CA ASP A 242 -0.26 31.93 7.91
C ASP A 242 1.19 31.42 7.78
N LYS A 243 1.81 30.96 8.86
CA LYS A 243 3.15 30.35 8.79
C LYS A 243 3.14 29.02 8.01
N ILE A 244 2.09 28.22 8.16
CA ILE A 244 1.93 26.97 7.39
C ILE A 244 1.65 27.31 5.91
N TYR A 245 0.83 28.33 5.64
CA TYR A 245 0.60 28.83 4.29
C TYR A 245 1.92 29.26 3.61
N GLU A 246 2.77 30.03 4.29
CA GLU A 246 4.08 30.44 3.77
C GLU A 246 5.01 29.27 3.42
N MET A 247 4.91 28.15 4.15
CA MET A 247 5.67 26.95 3.84
C MET A 247 5.13 26.21 2.61
N LEU A 248 3.81 26.30 2.33
CA LEU A 248 3.14 25.53 1.29
C LEU A 248 2.97 26.26 -0.04
N LYS A 249 2.76 27.59 -0.03
CA LYS A 249 2.27 28.37 -1.17
C LYS A 249 3.03 28.20 -2.48
N ASP A 250 4.35 28.03 -2.40
CA ASP A 250 5.25 27.90 -3.56
C ASP A 250 5.87 26.49 -3.67
N TRP A 251 5.28 25.50 -2.96
CA TRP A 251 5.80 24.15 -2.99
C TRP A 251 5.51 23.45 -4.32
N ASP A 252 6.53 22.85 -4.91
CA ASP A 252 6.54 22.22 -6.23
C ASP A 252 6.12 20.73 -6.23
N GLY A 253 5.76 20.18 -5.08
CA GLY A 253 5.42 18.77 -4.91
C GLY A 253 6.63 17.84 -4.72
N VAL A 254 7.85 18.39 -4.54
CA VAL A 254 9.06 17.59 -4.29
C VAL A 254 9.24 17.32 -2.80
N GLU A 255 9.26 16.04 -2.42
CA GLU A 255 9.37 15.56 -1.05
C GLU A 255 10.83 15.20 -0.69
N SER A 256 11.76 16.13 -0.97
CA SER A 256 13.17 15.99 -0.58
C SER A 256 13.35 16.15 0.94
N LEU A 257 14.48 15.70 1.48
CA LEU A 257 14.78 15.82 2.91
C LEU A 257 14.71 17.25 3.43
N ASP A 258 15.05 18.23 2.58
CA ASP A 258 15.07 19.65 2.93
C ASP A 258 13.73 20.39 2.68
N SER A 259 12.69 19.70 2.19
CA SER A 259 11.42 20.31 1.83
C SER A 259 10.62 20.73 3.05
N LYS A 260 10.38 22.03 3.20
CA LYS A 260 9.44 22.59 4.18
C LYS A 260 7.99 22.45 3.71
N GLY A 261 7.77 22.57 2.40
CA GLY A 261 6.44 22.42 1.80
C GLY A 261 5.86 21.02 1.98
N ALA A 262 6.69 19.98 1.92
CA ALA A 262 6.25 18.62 2.23
C ALA A 262 5.77 18.48 3.68
N VAL A 263 6.46 19.08 4.65
CA VAL A 263 6.02 19.10 6.06
C VAL A 263 4.63 19.74 6.18
N ALA A 264 4.45 20.93 5.60
CA ALA A 264 3.18 21.65 5.62
C ALA A 264 2.07 20.86 4.93
N PHE A 265 2.34 20.35 3.71
CA PHE A 265 1.36 19.59 2.92
C PHE A 265 0.84 18.35 3.68
N HIS A 266 1.73 17.53 4.19
CA HIS A 266 1.35 16.31 4.90
C HIS A 266 0.64 16.61 6.22
N ALA A 267 1.05 17.64 6.96
CA ALA A 267 0.36 18.05 8.17
C ALA A 267 -1.07 18.55 7.88
N ILE A 268 -1.24 19.41 6.86
CA ILE A 268 -2.57 19.87 6.43
C ILE A 268 -3.42 18.68 5.96
N TYR A 269 -2.87 17.80 5.12
CA TYR A 269 -3.60 16.63 4.60
C TYR A 269 -4.16 15.74 5.71
N ILE A 270 -3.38 15.46 6.75
CA ILE A 270 -3.82 14.68 7.91
C ILE A 270 -5.01 15.35 8.60
N HIS A 271 -4.91 16.65 8.85
CA HIS A 271 -5.96 17.42 9.53
C HIS A 271 -7.19 17.68 8.66
N LEU A 272 -7.01 17.81 7.34
CA LEU A 272 -8.15 17.83 6.40
C LEU A 272 -8.98 16.54 6.49
N VAL A 273 -8.33 15.38 6.49
CA VAL A 273 -9.05 14.10 6.63
C VAL A 273 -9.79 14.04 7.97
N GLN A 274 -9.18 14.51 9.06
CA GLN A 274 -9.82 14.56 10.37
C GLN A 274 -11.01 15.53 10.39
N ASN A 275 -10.80 16.76 9.97
CA ASN A 275 -11.79 17.83 10.05
C ASN A 275 -12.99 17.63 9.10
N ILE A 276 -12.81 16.83 8.02
CA ILE A 276 -13.87 16.54 7.05
C ILE A 276 -14.70 15.32 7.47
N PHE A 277 -14.09 14.27 8.05
CA PHE A 277 -14.77 12.97 8.16
C PHE A 277 -14.97 12.48 9.59
N GLN A 278 -14.30 13.09 10.59
CA GLN A 278 -14.28 12.53 11.93
C GLN A 278 -15.62 12.64 12.66
N ASP A 279 -16.31 13.73 12.50
CA ASP A 279 -17.53 14.02 13.25
C ASP A 279 -18.68 13.08 12.86
N GLU A 280 -18.93 12.84 11.57
CA GLU A 280 -19.94 11.89 11.11
C GLU A 280 -19.51 10.45 11.39
N LEU A 281 -18.25 10.09 11.03
CA LEU A 281 -17.81 8.71 11.15
C LEU A 281 -17.78 8.22 12.60
N GLN A 282 -17.45 9.08 13.55
CA GLN A 282 -17.55 8.74 14.97
C GLN A 282 -18.98 8.45 15.43
N SER A 283 -19.99 9.01 14.75
CA SER A 283 -21.40 8.75 15.08
C SER A 283 -21.85 7.32 14.75
N PHE A 284 -21.15 6.63 13.86
CA PHE A 284 -21.46 5.24 13.49
C PHE A 284 -20.92 4.21 14.49
N GLY A 285 -20.10 4.60 15.46
CA GLY A 285 -19.60 3.75 16.53
C GLY A 285 -18.10 3.94 16.82
N ASP A 286 -17.66 3.40 17.96
CA ASP A 286 -16.28 3.47 18.39
C ASP A 286 -15.33 2.84 17.36
N GLY A 287 -14.30 3.58 16.95
CA GLY A 287 -13.28 3.14 15.99
C GLY A 287 -13.67 3.22 14.52
N SER A 288 -14.89 3.67 14.17
CA SER A 288 -15.31 3.81 12.76
C SER A 288 -14.44 4.81 12.01
N PHE A 289 -14.15 5.96 12.61
CA PHE A 289 -13.22 6.94 12.02
C PHE A 289 -11.80 6.38 11.92
N ASP A 290 -11.29 5.71 12.96
CA ASP A 290 -9.93 5.16 12.96
C ASP A 290 -9.76 4.10 11.86
N THR A 291 -10.78 3.28 11.64
CA THR A 291 -10.79 2.31 10.53
C THR A 291 -10.71 3.02 9.18
N PHE A 292 -11.60 3.99 8.91
CA PHE A 292 -11.55 4.80 7.68
C PHE A 292 -10.21 5.51 7.53
N TYR A 293 -9.72 6.15 8.60
CA TYR A 293 -8.49 6.92 8.62
C TYR A 293 -7.27 6.04 8.32
N SER A 294 -7.28 4.76 8.68
CA SER A 294 -6.23 3.80 8.37
C SER A 294 -6.22 3.35 6.90
N LEU A 295 -7.35 3.43 6.19
CA LEU A 295 -7.52 2.99 4.80
C LEU A 295 -6.99 4.04 3.81
N LYS A 296 -5.66 4.07 3.63
CA LYS A 296 -4.96 5.13 2.88
C LYS A 296 -5.54 5.42 1.49
N TYR A 297 -5.90 4.41 0.72
CA TYR A 297 -6.41 4.61 -0.63
C TYR A 297 -7.84 5.18 -0.63
N ILE A 298 -8.66 4.77 0.35
CA ILE A 298 -10.04 5.28 0.47
C ILE A 298 -10.03 6.75 0.90
N ARG A 299 -9.26 7.12 1.94
CA ARG A 299 -9.18 8.53 2.37
C ARG A 299 -8.62 9.45 1.29
N THR A 300 -7.62 8.98 0.51
CA THR A 300 -7.07 9.77 -0.59
C THR A 300 -8.10 9.99 -1.70
N GLN A 301 -8.87 8.95 -2.07
CA GLN A 301 -9.97 9.08 -3.02
C GLN A 301 -11.08 10.00 -2.50
N ALA A 302 -11.38 9.95 -1.20
CA ALA A 302 -12.37 10.82 -0.57
C ALA A 302 -11.96 12.31 -0.64
N ILE A 303 -10.70 12.62 -0.28
CA ILE A 303 -10.15 13.99 -0.42
C ILE A 303 -10.20 14.45 -1.88
N ARG A 304 -9.78 13.61 -2.83
CA ARG A 304 -9.91 13.94 -4.27
C ARG A 304 -11.35 14.29 -4.64
N SER A 305 -12.32 13.49 -4.19
CA SER A 305 -13.73 13.71 -4.53
C SER A 305 -14.27 15.06 -4.04
N ILE A 306 -13.79 15.53 -2.90
CA ILE A 306 -14.19 16.86 -2.35
C ILE A 306 -13.51 17.99 -3.13
N PHE A 307 -12.19 17.96 -3.28
CA PHE A 307 -11.47 19.02 -3.97
C PHE A 307 -11.70 19.06 -5.49
N ASP A 308 -12.10 17.92 -6.09
CA ASP A 308 -12.57 17.86 -7.48
C ASP A 308 -14.05 18.31 -7.63
N GLY A 309 -14.69 18.72 -6.55
CA GLY A 309 -16.09 19.22 -6.56
C GLY A 309 -17.14 18.14 -6.80
N LYS A 310 -16.83 16.86 -6.62
CA LYS A 310 -17.78 15.74 -6.84
C LYS A 310 -18.77 15.58 -5.69
N THR A 311 -18.40 16.00 -4.51
CA THR A 311 -19.24 15.98 -3.31
C THR A 311 -18.79 17.02 -2.30
N ASN A 312 -19.73 17.54 -1.51
CA ASN A 312 -19.47 18.42 -0.37
C ASN A 312 -20.27 17.96 0.88
N LEU A 313 -20.81 16.75 0.85
CA LEU A 313 -21.67 16.24 1.91
C LEU A 313 -20.97 16.08 3.27
N TRP A 314 -19.64 15.95 3.26
CA TRP A 314 -18.81 15.71 4.44
C TRP A 314 -18.10 16.97 4.96
N VAL A 315 -18.39 18.14 4.36
CA VAL A 315 -17.65 19.37 4.68
C VAL A 315 -18.22 20.07 5.93
N ASP A 316 -19.52 19.87 6.21
CA ASP A 316 -20.20 20.49 7.33
C ASP A 316 -19.95 19.69 8.62
N ASN A 317 -19.49 20.32 9.70
CA ASN A 317 -19.31 19.63 10.97
C ASN A 317 -20.66 19.47 11.67
N VAL A 318 -21.19 18.25 11.66
CA VAL A 318 -22.52 17.92 12.23
C VAL A 318 -22.65 18.16 13.73
N LYS A 319 -21.54 18.43 14.44
CA LYS A 319 -21.52 18.73 15.88
C LYS A 319 -21.63 20.21 16.18
N THR A 320 -21.58 21.09 15.18
CA THR A 320 -21.67 22.54 15.34
C THR A 320 -23.03 23.07 14.86
N VAL A 321 -23.41 24.26 15.32
CA VAL A 321 -24.64 24.93 14.88
C VAL A 321 -24.41 25.71 13.57
N LYS A 322 -23.18 26.18 13.36
CA LYS A 322 -22.77 26.87 12.15
C LYS A 322 -22.57 25.84 11.04
N LYS A 323 -23.11 26.10 9.88
CA LYS A 323 -22.81 25.32 8.68
C LYS A 323 -21.45 25.75 8.14
N GLU A 324 -20.48 24.84 8.14
CA GLU A 324 -19.15 25.08 7.66
C GLU A 324 -19.07 24.97 6.13
N THR A 325 -18.13 25.73 5.58
CA THR A 325 -17.72 25.67 4.17
C THR A 325 -16.37 24.97 4.03
N LEU A 326 -15.99 24.59 2.81
CA LEU A 326 -14.66 24.03 2.54
C LEU A 326 -13.54 24.97 3.01
N ASN A 327 -13.73 26.29 2.84
CA ASN A 327 -12.76 27.27 3.32
C ASN A 327 -12.64 27.27 4.85
N ASP A 328 -13.76 27.15 5.58
CA ASP A 328 -13.73 27.06 7.06
C ASP A 328 -12.91 25.82 7.50
N ILE A 329 -13.15 24.67 6.86
CA ILE A 329 -12.42 23.41 7.16
C ILE A 329 -10.94 23.53 6.78
N VAL A 330 -10.61 24.13 5.63
CA VAL A 330 -9.22 24.34 5.21
C VAL A 330 -8.52 25.28 6.20
N ASN A 331 -9.10 26.42 6.54
CA ASN A 331 -8.54 27.36 7.52
C ASN A 331 -8.22 26.68 8.85
N LYS A 332 -9.19 25.92 9.37
CA LYS A 332 -9.00 25.13 10.57
C LYS A 332 -7.86 24.10 10.42
N SER A 333 -7.76 23.44 9.29
CA SER A 333 -6.73 22.42 9.06
C SER A 333 -5.32 22.99 8.99
N PHE A 334 -5.15 24.22 8.51
CA PHE A 334 -3.88 24.94 8.57
C PHE A 334 -3.49 25.29 10.02
N GLU A 335 -4.44 25.75 10.84
CA GLU A 335 -4.20 26.02 12.25
C GLU A 335 -3.85 24.73 13.02
N ASP A 336 -4.63 23.66 12.83
CA ASP A 336 -4.40 22.36 13.47
C ASP A 336 -3.04 21.77 13.07
N ALA A 337 -2.64 21.94 11.80
CA ALA A 337 -1.31 21.52 11.32
C ALA A 337 -0.18 22.26 12.04
N PHE A 338 -0.32 23.57 12.26
CA PHE A 338 0.67 24.33 13.04
C PHE A 338 0.76 23.83 14.47
N ILE A 339 -0.38 23.66 15.15
CA ILE A 339 -0.43 23.19 16.54
C ILE A 339 0.22 21.82 16.65
N PHE A 340 -0.16 20.88 15.78
CA PHE A 340 0.40 19.53 15.74
C PHE A 340 1.92 19.54 15.59
N LEU A 341 2.43 20.29 14.60
CA LEU A 341 3.87 20.36 14.33
C LEU A 341 4.63 21.00 15.49
N LYS A 342 4.08 22.07 16.05
CA LYS A 342 4.68 22.77 17.21
C LYS A 342 4.77 21.88 18.43
N ASP A 343 3.70 21.18 18.76
CA ASP A 343 3.62 20.35 19.95
C ASP A 343 4.54 19.11 19.86
N LYS A 344 4.66 18.54 18.66
CA LYS A 344 5.41 17.31 18.46
C LYS A 344 6.90 17.54 18.12
N TYR A 345 7.20 18.60 17.34
CA TYR A 345 8.52 18.77 16.73
C TYR A 345 9.16 20.16 17.00
N GLY A 346 8.46 21.08 17.63
CA GLY A 346 8.96 22.44 17.89
C GLY A 346 8.55 23.45 16.84
N ASN A 347 9.41 24.45 16.50
CA ASN A 347 9.06 25.53 15.59
C ASN A 347 8.77 25.05 14.15
N PRO A 348 7.50 25.08 13.67
CA PRO A 348 7.15 24.55 12.36
C PRO A 348 7.92 25.17 11.19
N SER A 349 8.19 26.48 11.25
CA SER A 349 8.86 27.22 10.17
C SER A 349 10.30 26.79 9.90
N GLU A 350 10.93 26.07 10.84
CA GLU A 350 12.30 25.56 10.74
C GLU A 350 12.34 24.12 10.28
N LEU A 351 11.23 23.36 10.41
CA LEU A 351 11.17 21.95 10.12
C LEU A 351 11.33 21.67 8.62
N LYS A 352 12.13 20.66 8.33
CA LYS A 352 12.33 20.05 7.03
C LYS A 352 11.76 18.62 7.02
N TRP A 353 11.44 18.08 5.86
CA TRP A 353 10.84 16.77 5.75
C TRP A 353 11.67 15.68 6.44
N GLY A 354 12.99 15.68 6.26
CA GLY A 354 13.89 14.73 6.90
C GLY A 354 13.97 14.83 8.44
N ASP A 355 13.57 15.96 9.04
CA ASP A 355 13.55 16.11 10.50
C ASP A 355 12.37 15.35 11.12
N VAL A 356 11.26 15.24 10.40
CA VAL A 356 10.01 14.67 10.89
C VAL A 356 9.69 13.31 10.27
N HIS A 357 10.09 13.07 9.01
CA HIS A 357 9.80 11.84 8.26
C HIS A 357 11.00 10.90 8.33
N GLN A 358 10.91 9.95 9.25
CA GLN A 358 12.02 9.07 9.60
C GLN A 358 11.63 7.60 9.51
N VAL A 359 12.59 6.73 9.18
CA VAL A 359 12.43 5.29 9.14
C VAL A 359 13.26 4.61 10.23
N THR A 360 12.62 3.71 10.96
CA THR A 360 13.28 2.71 11.79
C THR A 360 12.94 1.33 11.27
N TYR A 361 13.94 0.53 10.93
CA TYR A 361 13.78 -0.87 10.53
C TYR A 361 13.63 -1.70 11.80
N GLU A 362 12.37 -1.83 12.26
CA GLU A 362 12.03 -2.49 13.52
C GLU A 362 12.28 -4.00 13.43
N HIS A 363 12.81 -4.57 14.50
CA HIS A 363 12.99 -6.02 14.64
C HIS A 363 11.96 -6.59 15.63
N ASN A 364 11.35 -7.72 15.32
CA ASN A 364 10.29 -8.30 16.14
C ASN A 364 10.71 -8.63 17.57
N LEU A 365 11.98 -8.96 17.81
CA LEU A 365 12.49 -9.21 19.16
C LEU A 365 12.56 -7.96 20.04
N ASP A 366 12.59 -6.77 19.44
CA ASP A 366 12.57 -5.49 20.16
C ASP A 366 11.18 -5.10 20.64
N ALA A 367 10.14 -5.89 20.32
CA ALA A 367 8.83 -5.76 20.95
C ALA A 367 8.85 -6.05 22.45
N ASP A 368 9.84 -6.80 22.93
CA ASP A 368 10.13 -6.96 24.36
C ASP A 368 11.04 -5.80 24.83
N PRO A 369 10.57 -4.93 25.74
CA PRO A 369 11.34 -3.78 26.21
C PRO A 369 12.69 -4.14 26.85
N LEU A 370 12.80 -5.32 27.47
CA LEU A 370 14.04 -5.77 28.08
C LEU A 370 15.07 -6.15 27.00
N VAL A 371 14.62 -6.86 25.96
CA VAL A 371 15.47 -7.23 24.82
C VAL A 371 15.93 -5.98 24.10
N GLN A 372 15.03 -5.05 23.82
CA GLN A 372 15.36 -3.77 23.18
C GLN A 372 16.40 -2.98 23.96
N ARG A 373 16.25 -2.92 25.30
CA ARG A 373 17.20 -2.20 26.17
C ARG A 373 18.59 -2.86 26.20
N LEU A 374 18.67 -4.19 26.13
CA LEU A 374 19.93 -4.93 26.27
C LEU A 374 20.70 -5.06 24.96
N ILE A 375 20.01 -5.23 23.82
CA ILE A 375 20.64 -5.57 22.56
C ILE A 375 20.32 -4.54 21.48
N ASN A 376 19.04 -4.15 21.33
CA ASN A 376 18.51 -3.28 20.28
C ASN A 376 18.86 -3.77 18.85
N PHE A 377 18.06 -4.68 18.35
CA PHE A 377 18.23 -5.24 16.99
C PHE A 377 17.76 -4.29 15.88
N SER A 378 16.88 -3.35 16.20
CA SER A 378 16.34 -2.38 15.24
C SER A 378 17.41 -1.42 14.73
N VAL A 379 17.24 -0.95 13.50
CA VAL A 379 18.21 -0.07 12.83
C VAL A 379 17.54 1.24 12.45
N GLY A 380 18.02 2.35 12.98
CA GLY A 380 17.45 3.70 12.80
C GLY A 380 17.37 4.49 14.10
N PRO A 381 16.65 5.65 14.11
CA PRO A 381 15.95 6.25 12.97
C PRO A 381 16.89 6.91 11.96
N PHE A 382 16.42 7.00 10.68
CA PHE A 382 17.10 7.74 9.61
C PHE A 382 16.12 8.65 8.88
N PRO A 383 16.54 9.85 8.43
CA PRO A 383 15.74 10.67 7.54
C PRO A 383 15.38 9.93 6.25
N MET A 384 14.13 10.07 5.80
CA MET A 384 13.65 9.42 4.58
C MET A 384 12.92 10.42 3.68
N ALA A 385 13.36 10.54 2.43
CA ALA A 385 12.70 11.34 1.40
C ALA A 385 11.56 10.56 0.74
N GLY A 386 10.59 11.28 0.15
CA GLY A 386 9.42 10.70 -0.49
C GLY A 386 8.30 10.39 0.50
N SER A 387 7.23 9.83 0.00
CA SER A 387 6.07 9.37 0.77
C SER A 387 5.35 8.20 0.08
N GLU A 388 4.12 7.91 0.47
CA GLU A 388 3.27 6.94 -0.24
C GLU A 388 2.87 7.40 -1.65
N MET A 389 3.07 8.68 -2.00
CA MET A 389 2.65 9.31 -3.25
C MET A 389 3.78 9.46 -4.27
N THR A 390 5.00 9.08 -3.90
CA THR A 390 6.19 9.19 -4.75
C THR A 390 6.70 7.82 -5.22
N PRO A 391 7.41 7.73 -6.38
CA PRO A 391 8.04 6.49 -6.84
C PRO A 391 8.98 5.89 -5.79
N ARG A 392 9.80 6.72 -5.12
CA ARG A 392 10.52 6.33 -3.90
C ARG A 392 9.54 6.23 -2.74
N ALA A 393 8.81 5.11 -2.68
CA ALA A 393 7.76 4.92 -1.70
C ALA A 393 8.30 4.86 -0.26
N ALA A 394 7.74 5.69 0.62
CA ALA A 394 8.04 5.76 2.05
C ALA A 394 6.75 6.12 2.82
N SER A 395 5.90 5.12 3.03
CA SER A 395 4.57 5.34 3.62
C SER A 395 4.64 5.39 5.15
N TYR A 396 3.91 6.30 5.75
CA TYR A 396 3.67 6.35 7.19
C TYR A 396 2.21 5.97 7.53
N SER A 397 1.98 5.57 8.78
CA SER A 397 0.63 5.40 9.31
C SER A 397 0.11 6.71 9.90
N VAL A 398 -1.16 7.02 9.65
CA VAL A 398 -1.80 8.20 10.26
C VAL A 398 -1.92 8.13 11.78
N SER A 399 -1.88 6.91 12.36
CA SER A 399 -1.80 6.72 13.82
C SER A 399 -0.42 7.09 14.40
N LYS A 400 0.62 7.08 13.56
CA LYS A 400 1.97 7.55 13.88
C LYS A 400 2.45 8.44 12.73
N PRO A 401 1.92 9.67 12.64
CA PRO A 401 2.23 10.55 11.52
C PRO A 401 3.73 10.76 11.36
N PHE A 402 4.16 10.65 10.11
CA PHE A 402 5.52 10.81 9.61
C PHE A 402 6.52 9.71 9.96
N ASP A 403 6.20 8.78 10.87
CA ASP A 403 7.03 7.59 11.11
C ASP A 403 6.86 6.59 9.94
N VAL A 404 7.89 6.39 9.13
CA VAL A 404 7.84 5.48 7.97
C VAL A 404 7.65 4.04 8.42
N ARG A 405 6.62 3.38 7.88
CA ARG A 405 6.24 2.01 8.21
C ARG A 405 6.35 1.04 7.05
N ALA A 406 6.34 1.53 5.82
CA ALA A 406 6.43 0.71 4.63
C ALA A 406 7.16 1.45 3.51
N GLY A 407 7.93 0.69 2.75
CA GLY A 407 8.70 1.17 1.60
C GLY A 407 9.13 0.00 0.73
N SER A 408 10.01 0.25 -0.23
CA SER A 408 10.55 -0.81 -1.09
C SER A 408 11.44 -1.75 -0.27
N SER A 409 11.11 -3.04 -0.22
CA SER A 409 11.93 -4.07 0.43
C SER A 409 13.21 -4.39 -0.34
N MET A 410 13.25 -4.04 -1.61
CA MET A 410 14.40 -4.20 -2.51
C MET A 410 14.24 -3.22 -3.68
N ARG A 411 15.35 -2.63 -4.12
CA ARG A 411 15.43 -1.93 -5.40
C ARG A 411 16.43 -2.65 -6.28
N ARG A 412 16.05 -2.97 -7.50
CA ARG A 412 16.88 -3.72 -8.44
C ARG A 412 16.75 -3.16 -9.86
N ILE A 413 17.86 -3.12 -10.56
CA ILE A 413 17.96 -2.78 -11.97
C ILE A 413 18.71 -3.91 -12.65
N ILE A 414 18.19 -4.41 -13.76
CA ILE A 414 18.80 -5.44 -14.58
C ILE A 414 18.87 -4.90 -16.00
N ASP A 415 20.08 -4.81 -16.53
CA ASP A 415 20.34 -4.44 -17.93
C ASP A 415 20.37 -5.71 -18.78
N PHE A 416 19.41 -5.87 -19.69
CA PHE A 416 19.33 -7.06 -20.56
C PHE A 416 20.33 -7.01 -21.73
N SER A 417 20.99 -5.87 -21.96
CA SER A 417 22.11 -5.78 -22.90
C SER A 417 23.45 -6.20 -22.28
N ASP A 418 23.56 -6.05 -20.94
CA ASP A 418 24.74 -6.44 -20.16
C ASP A 418 24.31 -6.81 -18.72
N PHE A 419 24.14 -8.09 -18.44
CA PHE A 419 23.68 -8.55 -17.13
C PHE A 419 24.64 -8.24 -15.97
N ASP A 420 25.92 -7.96 -16.25
CA ASP A 420 26.89 -7.56 -15.23
C ASP A 420 26.84 -6.06 -14.92
N ASN A 421 26.09 -5.27 -15.72
CA ASN A 421 25.73 -3.88 -15.43
C ASN A 421 24.41 -3.79 -14.63
N GLY A 422 24.20 -4.72 -13.74
CA GLY A 422 23.05 -4.74 -12.83
C GLY A 422 23.34 -4.06 -11.50
N PHE A 423 22.27 -3.64 -10.82
CA PHE A 423 22.35 -2.96 -9.53
C PHE A 423 21.25 -3.45 -8.58
N SER A 424 21.57 -3.54 -7.29
CA SER A 424 20.61 -3.92 -6.25
C SER A 424 20.94 -3.25 -4.93
N ILE A 425 19.92 -3.03 -4.09
CA ILE A 425 20.08 -2.55 -2.72
C ILE A 425 18.94 -3.05 -1.83
N LEU A 426 19.27 -3.38 -0.60
CA LEU A 426 18.32 -3.77 0.44
C LEU A 426 18.25 -2.69 1.53
N PRO A 427 17.13 -2.54 2.26
CA PRO A 427 16.98 -1.54 3.32
C PRO A 427 17.89 -1.78 4.53
N THR A 428 18.33 -3.01 4.77
CA THR A 428 19.24 -3.35 5.87
C THR A 428 20.51 -4.03 5.34
N GLY A 429 20.56 -5.35 5.38
CA GLY A 429 21.64 -6.17 4.85
C GLY A 429 21.11 -7.56 4.53
N GLN A 430 21.98 -8.47 4.14
CA GLN A 430 21.59 -9.84 3.76
C GLN A 430 21.66 -10.86 4.91
N SER A 431 22.25 -10.50 6.05
CA SER A 431 22.42 -11.42 7.16
C SER A 431 21.34 -11.24 8.22
N GLY A 432 20.69 -12.33 8.65
CA GLY A 432 19.83 -12.35 9.83
C GLY A 432 20.62 -12.40 11.16
N LEU A 433 21.94 -12.55 11.11
CA LEU A 433 22.79 -12.61 12.29
C LEU A 433 23.17 -11.19 12.73
N PHE A 434 22.66 -10.76 13.88
CA PHE A 434 22.88 -9.41 14.42
C PHE A 434 24.36 -8.99 14.50
N ARG A 435 25.29 -9.93 14.81
CA ARG A 435 26.72 -9.64 14.90
C ARG A 435 27.46 -9.70 13.57
N SER A 436 26.78 -10.05 12.47
CA SER A 436 27.38 -10.03 11.15
C SER A 436 27.60 -8.59 10.68
N LYS A 437 28.73 -8.34 10.00
CA LYS A 437 28.97 -7.07 9.30
C LYS A 437 27.91 -6.80 8.23
N HIS A 438 27.23 -7.85 7.73
CA HIS A 438 26.19 -7.77 6.71
C HIS A 438 24.77 -7.66 7.27
N TYR A 439 24.60 -7.40 8.55
CA TYR A 439 23.28 -7.19 9.15
C TYR A 439 22.64 -5.87 8.72
N ARG A 440 23.45 -4.83 8.57
CA ARG A 440 22.99 -3.46 8.27
C ARG A 440 23.91 -2.68 7.31
N ASP A 441 24.78 -3.35 6.60
CA ASP A 441 25.81 -2.72 5.76
C ASP A 441 25.27 -1.97 4.55
N GLN A 442 24.00 -2.16 4.19
CA GLN A 442 23.38 -1.49 3.05
C GLN A 442 22.46 -0.32 3.47
N THR A 443 22.17 -0.15 4.76
CA THR A 443 21.13 0.78 5.25
C THR A 443 21.40 2.23 4.84
N GLU A 444 22.60 2.72 5.06
CA GLU A 444 22.96 4.10 4.72
C GLU A 444 22.90 4.34 3.21
N MET A 445 23.42 3.42 2.41
CA MET A 445 23.36 3.48 0.95
C MET A 445 21.91 3.50 0.46
N TYR A 446 21.06 2.60 1.00
CA TYR A 446 19.64 2.54 0.67
C TYR A 446 18.94 3.88 0.97
N ASN A 447 19.20 4.46 2.15
CA ASN A 447 18.60 5.72 2.57
C ASN A 447 19.09 6.92 1.75
N ARG A 448 20.34 6.89 1.25
CA ARG A 448 20.87 7.89 0.32
C ARG A 448 20.45 7.66 -1.15
N GLY A 449 19.78 6.53 -1.45
CA GLY A 449 19.39 6.18 -2.82
C GLY A 449 20.52 5.61 -3.67
N GLU A 450 21.57 5.12 -3.04
CA GLU A 450 22.70 4.46 -3.69
C GLU A 450 22.41 2.98 -3.93
N PHE A 451 23.20 2.36 -4.80
CA PHE A 451 23.06 0.96 -5.18
C PHE A 451 24.42 0.26 -5.14
N LYS A 452 24.38 -1.06 -4.91
CA LYS A 452 25.53 -1.95 -5.07
C LYS A 452 25.47 -2.62 -6.44
N PRO A 453 26.61 -2.94 -7.06
CA PRO A 453 26.65 -3.81 -8.23
C PRO A 453 25.94 -5.14 -7.96
N PHE A 454 25.21 -5.62 -8.95
CA PHE A 454 24.55 -6.90 -8.96
C PHE A 454 24.98 -7.68 -10.20
N MET A 455 26.06 -8.44 -10.05
CA MET A 455 26.70 -9.19 -11.11
C MET A 455 25.99 -10.52 -11.33
N PHE A 456 25.92 -10.96 -12.58
CA PHE A 456 25.14 -12.13 -12.98
C PHE A 456 26.02 -13.28 -13.50
N THR A 457 27.12 -12.96 -14.21
CA THR A 457 28.00 -13.99 -14.72
C THR A 457 28.92 -14.54 -13.63
N TYR A 458 29.34 -15.81 -13.78
CA TYR A 458 30.21 -16.47 -12.81
C TYR A 458 31.55 -15.77 -12.67
N ASP A 459 32.16 -15.36 -13.79
CA ASP A 459 33.46 -14.70 -13.80
C ASP A 459 33.41 -13.33 -13.13
N ALA A 460 32.36 -12.51 -13.40
CA ALA A 460 32.17 -11.24 -12.74
C ALA A 460 31.91 -11.40 -11.23
N CYS A 461 31.15 -12.40 -10.83
CA CYS A 461 30.94 -12.71 -9.42
C CYS A 461 32.24 -13.08 -8.70
N LEU A 462 33.09 -13.89 -9.32
CA LEU A 462 34.41 -14.27 -8.76
C LEU A 462 35.32 -13.06 -8.60
N LEU A 463 35.41 -12.20 -9.62
CA LEU A 463 36.22 -10.96 -9.55
C LEU A 463 35.73 -10.02 -8.42
N TYR A 464 34.43 -9.89 -8.24
CA TYR A 464 33.84 -9.03 -7.20
C TYR A 464 34.04 -9.58 -5.78
N THR A 465 34.00 -10.91 -5.61
CA THR A 465 34.10 -11.57 -4.30
C THR A 465 35.51 -12.00 -3.92
N SER A 466 36.44 -12.02 -4.87
CA SER A 466 37.83 -12.34 -4.57
C SER A 466 38.49 -11.21 -3.78
N PRO A 467 39.16 -11.50 -2.66
CA PRO A 467 39.96 -10.49 -1.97
C PRO A 467 41.02 -9.96 -2.90
N SER A 468 41.19 -8.63 -2.96
CA SER A 468 42.28 -8.01 -3.69
C SER A 468 43.61 -8.54 -3.16
N PRO A 469 44.59 -8.88 -4.02
CA PRO A 469 45.92 -9.24 -3.55
C PRO A 469 46.64 -8.12 -2.78
N ARG A 470 46.00 -6.96 -2.64
CA ARG A 470 46.54 -5.75 -1.97
C ARG A 470 45.84 -5.42 -0.65
N ASP A 471 44.78 -6.15 -0.27
CA ASP A 471 44.12 -6.09 1.02
C ASP A 471 44.54 -7.29 1.87
#